data_b6f51028dcbfb18925112a7a10c6068d
#
_entry.id   b6f51028dcbfb18925112a7a10c6068d
#
_cell.length_a   1.000
_cell.length_b   1.000
_cell.length_c   1.000
_cell.angle_alpha   90.00
_cell.angle_beta   90.00
_cell.angle_gamma   90.00
#
_symmetry.space_group_name_H-M   'P 1'
#
loop_
_entity.id
_entity.type
_entity.pdbx_description
1 polymer ?
#
loop_
_entity_poly.entity_id
_entity_poly.type
_entity_poly.pdbx_seq_one_letter_code
_entity_poly.pdbx_strand_id
1 'polypeptide(L)'
;MSAGVDSARGLQTVRESSRRWLPIFASSATVFSVLHHVDHVARGNHSGWPFQAKITPFTFSLLIYVLILPGIYLTARGRHVGGYHLFVAVTGLALLGTVHFAPTGGQESPIHDIYMVYESPVAGMLALMILTGLTTSVALLATTA
;
A
#
# COMPACT_ATOMS: atom_id res chain seq x y z
N MET A 1 21.85 27.89 -26.97
CA MET A 1 21.79 26.41 -27.10
C MET A 1 21.99 25.62 -25.78
N SER A 2 22.13 26.27 -24.60
CA SER A 2 22.36 25.58 -23.31
C SER A 2 21.09 24.99 -22.62
N ALA A 3 19.94 25.66 -22.77
CA ALA A 3 18.71 25.25 -22.07
C ALA A 3 18.20 23.82 -22.39
N GLY A 4 18.45 23.31 -23.59
CA GLY A 4 18.02 21.95 -23.96
C GLY A 4 18.86 20.83 -23.31
N VAL A 5 20.14 21.10 -23.05
CA VAL A 5 21.05 20.11 -22.44
C VAL A 5 20.74 19.95 -20.94
N ASP A 6 20.40 21.04 -20.27
CA ASP A 6 20.07 21.03 -18.84
C ASP A 6 18.73 20.34 -18.58
N SER A 7 17.74 20.54 -19.45
CA SER A 7 16.46 19.81 -19.38
C SER A 7 16.63 18.30 -19.59
N ALA A 8 17.48 17.88 -20.53
CA ALA A 8 17.74 16.47 -20.80
C ALA A 8 18.44 15.77 -19.60
N ARG A 9 19.40 16.45 -18.97
CA ARG A 9 20.07 15.96 -17.76
C ARG A 9 19.10 15.83 -16.59
N GLY A 10 18.22 16.82 -16.38
CA GLY A 10 17.20 16.77 -15.34
C GLY A 10 16.27 15.58 -15.49
N LEU A 11 15.80 15.30 -16.70
CA LEU A 11 14.95 14.14 -16.99
C LEU A 11 15.65 12.79 -16.76
N GLN A 12 16.94 12.70 -17.08
CA GLN A 12 17.72 11.49 -16.86
C GLN A 12 17.89 11.20 -15.37
N THR A 13 18.24 12.20 -14.57
CA THR A 13 18.41 12.02 -13.10
C THR A 13 17.11 11.61 -12.41
N VAL A 14 15.98 12.19 -12.79
CA VAL A 14 14.65 11.80 -12.27
C VAL A 14 14.35 10.35 -12.64
N ARG A 15 14.59 9.95 -13.88
CA ARG A 15 14.33 8.60 -14.38
C ARG A 15 15.20 7.53 -13.69
N GLU A 16 16.45 7.85 -13.42
CA GLU A 16 17.37 6.97 -12.69
C GLU A 16 16.98 6.83 -11.23
N SER A 17 16.57 7.92 -10.59
CA SER A 17 16.05 7.92 -9.23
C SER A 17 14.79 7.05 -9.10
N SER A 18 13.79 7.26 -9.93
CA SER A 18 12.57 6.45 -9.96
C SER A 18 12.89 4.96 -10.13
N ARG A 19 13.77 4.61 -11.03
CA ARG A 19 14.17 3.22 -11.29
C ARG A 19 14.76 2.52 -10.05
N ARG A 20 15.44 3.27 -9.18
CA ARG A 20 16.03 2.75 -7.94
C ARG A 20 14.99 2.59 -6.83
N TRP A 21 14.09 3.57 -6.67
CA TRP A 21 13.18 3.61 -5.53
C TRP A 21 11.89 2.81 -5.74
N LEU A 22 11.45 2.66 -6.97
CA LEU A 22 10.23 1.92 -7.33
C LEU A 22 10.19 0.49 -6.76
N PRO A 23 11.21 -0.37 -6.95
CA PRO A 23 11.20 -1.71 -6.37
C PRO A 23 11.27 -1.70 -4.84
N ILE A 24 11.93 -0.72 -4.24
CA ILE A 24 12.03 -0.60 -2.79
C ILE A 24 10.64 -0.31 -2.21
N PHE A 25 9.94 0.70 -2.72
CA PHE A 25 8.62 1.05 -2.21
C PHE A 25 7.56 0.00 -2.54
N ALA A 26 7.62 -0.62 -3.70
CA ALA A 26 6.72 -1.73 -4.04
C ALA A 26 6.93 -2.94 -3.10
N SER A 27 8.17 -3.29 -2.80
CA SER A 27 8.49 -4.38 -1.85
C SER A 27 8.07 -4.01 -0.43
N SER A 28 8.33 -2.78 0.01
CA SER A 28 7.91 -2.27 1.31
C SER A 28 6.39 -2.30 1.46
N ALA A 29 5.66 -1.81 0.46
CA ALA A 29 4.20 -1.86 0.42
C ALA A 29 3.69 -3.31 0.50
N THR A 30 4.35 -4.25 -0.18
CA THR A 30 4.01 -5.67 -0.11
C THR A 30 4.21 -6.24 1.29
N VAL A 31 5.34 -5.97 1.94
CA VAL A 31 5.64 -6.44 3.30
C VAL A 31 4.60 -5.89 4.29
N PHE A 32 4.37 -4.59 4.28
CA PHE A 32 3.37 -3.99 5.16
C PHE A 32 1.94 -4.45 4.86
N SER A 33 1.61 -4.74 3.59
CA SER A 33 0.33 -5.32 3.22
C SER A 33 0.16 -6.72 3.82
N VAL A 34 1.19 -7.57 3.77
CA VAL A 34 1.15 -8.89 4.42
C VAL A 34 0.96 -8.75 5.92
N LEU A 35 1.72 -7.88 6.58
CA LEU A 35 1.60 -7.64 8.02
C LEU A 35 0.21 -7.13 8.38
N HIS A 36 -0.36 -6.23 7.56
CA HIS A 36 -1.71 -5.71 7.75
C HIS A 36 -2.79 -6.79 7.60
N HIS A 37 -2.67 -7.68 6.61
CA HIS A 37 -3.61 -8.80 6.47
C HIS A 37 -3.47 -9.80 7.64
N VAL A 38 -2.25 -10.06 8.11
CA VAL A 38 -2.02 -10.87 9.32
C VAL A 38 -2.67 -10.24 10.54
N ASP A 39 -2.56 -8.92 10.69
CA ASP A 39 -3.22 -8.17 11.76
C ASP A 39 -4.75 -8.32 11.71
N HIS A 40 -5.37 -8.22 10.52
CA HIS A 40 -6.81 -8.48 10.37
C HIS A 40 -7.21 -9.89 10.80
N VAL A 41 -6.40 -10.90 10.45
CA VAL A 41 -6.65 -12.28 10.89
C VAL A 41 -6.52 -12.40 12.41
N ALA A 42 -5.51 -11.77 13.01
CA ALA A 42 -5.28 -11.79 14.44
C ALA A 42 -6.41 -11.10 15.25
N ARG A 43 -6.98 -10.02 14.71
CA ARG A 43 -8.11 -9.31 15.30
C ARG A 43 -9.45 -10.03 15.15
N GLY A 44 -9.55 -11.03 14.28
CA GLY A 44 -10.76 -11.78 14.05
C GLY A 44 -11.86 -10.98 13.34
N ASN A 45 -13.09 -11.02 13.86
CA ASN A 45 -14.29 -10.55 13.17
C ASN A 45 -14.48 -9.03 13.08
N HIS A 46 -13.64 -8.23 13.70
CA HIS A 46 -13.91 -6.81 13.84
C HIS A 46 -13.82 -6.00 12.56
N SER A 47 -13.10 -6.47 11.55
CA SER A 47 -12.90 -5.70 10.31
C SER A 47 -12.89 -6.56 9.05
N GLY A 48 -13.93 -7.33 8.85
CA GLY A 48 -14.06 -8.18 7.67
C GLY A 48 -13.27 -9.46 7.79
N TRP A 49 -13.84 -10.40 8.48
CA TRP A 49 -13.27 -11.72 8.68
C TRP A 49 -12.98 -12.43 7.34
N PRO A 50 -11.76 -12.94 7.11
CA PRO A 50 -11.34 -13.44 5.81
C PRO A 50 -12.07 -14.72 5.37
N PHE A 51 -12.62 -15.49 6.31
CA PHE A 51 -13.24 -16.78 6.05
C PHE A 51 -14.78 -16.73 6.00
N GLN A 52 -15.35 -15.54 5.83
CA GLN A 52 -16.80 -15.42 5.60
C GLN A 52 -17.16 -15.88 4.18
N ALA A 53 -18.37 -16.40 4.02
CA ALA A 53 -18.91 -16.80 2.71
C ALA A 53 -19.12 -15.63 1.73
N LYS A 54 -19.11 -14.39 2.22
CA LYS A 54 -19.28 -13.18 1.43
C LYS A 54 -17.92 -12.51 1.15
N ILE A 55 -17.81 -11.88 -0.01
CA ILE A 55 -16.68 -11.00 -0.31
C ILE A 55 -16.73 -9.81 0.65
N THR A 56 -15.71 -9.65 1.43
CA THR A 56 -15.51 -8.55 2.37
C THR A 56 -14.44 -7.60 1.81
N PRO A 57 -14.31 -6.37 2.33
CA PRO A 57 -13.17 -5.50 1.99
C PRO A 57 -11.83 -6.21 2.21
N PHE A 58 -11.70 -7.04 3.25
CA PHE A 58 -10.51 -7.84 3.50
C PHE A 58 -10.20 -8.82 2.36
N THR A 59 -11.17 -9.68 1.98
CA THR A 59 -10.94 -10.66 0.91
C THR A 59 -10.71 -10.00 -0.44
N PHE A 60 -11.37 -8.87 -0.69
CA PHE A 60 -11.15 -8.09 -1.89
C PHE A 60 -9.72 -7.49 -1.93
N SER A 61 -9.22 -7.02 -0.80
CA SER A 61 -7.89 -6.41 -0.72
C SER A 61 -6.75 -7.42 -0.99
N LEU A 62 -6.99 -8.73 -0.83
CA LEU A 62 -6.02 -9.77 -1.19
C LEU A 62 -5.66 -9.78 -2.68
N LEU A 63 -6.50 -9.21 -3.55
CA LEU A 63 -6.20 -9.04 -4.97
C LEU A 63 -4.98 -8.16 -5.22
N ILE A 64 -4.58 -7.34 -4.24
CA ILE A 64 -3.38 -6.49 -4.37
C ILE A 64 -2.13 -7.32 -4.67
N TYR A 65 -2.02 -8.54 -4.15
CA TYR A 65 -0.86 -9.39 -4.42
C TYR A 65 -0.79 -9.85 -5.88
N VAL A 66 -1.94 -10.12 -6.49
CA VAL A 66 -2.02 -10.47 -7.91
C VAL A 66 -1.61 -9.29 -8.79
N LEU A 67 -1.76 -8.07 -8.30
CA LEU A 67 -1.40 -6.86 -9.01
C LEU A 67 0.04 -6.43 -8.71
N ILE A 68 0.47 -6.38 -7.45
CA ILE A 68 1.78 -5.81 -7.10
C ILE A 68 2.96 -6.72 -7.47
N LEU A 69 2.82 -8.06 -7.32
CA LEU A 69 3.92 -8.99 -7.57
C LEU A 69 4.37 -9.01 -9.04
N PRO A 70 3.48 -9.01 -10.06
CA PRO A 70 3.91 -8.85 -11.44
C PRO A 70 4.64 -7.54 -11.71
N GLY A 71 4.21 -6.44 -11.09
CA GLY A 71 4.88 -5.15 -11.18
C GLY A 71 6.32 -5.21 -10.67
N ILE A 72 6.52 -5.79 -9.48
CA ILE A 72 7.86 -6.00 -8.89
C ILE A 72 8.72 -6.86 -9.81
N TYR A 73 8.17 -7.98 -10.30
CA TYR A 73 8.88 -8.88 -11.22
C TYR A 73 9.31 -8.18 -12.50
N LEU A 74 8.41 -7.44 -13.14
CA LEU A 74 8.72 -6.70 -14.37
C LEU A 74 9.78 -5.60 -14.13
N THR A 75 9.69 -4.90 -12.99
CA THR A 75 10.70 -3.92 -12.60
C THR A 75 12.08 -4.56 -12.40
N ALA A 76 12.13 -5.71 -11.73
CA ALA A 76 13.36 -6.48 -11.52
C ALA A 76 13.96 -6.96 -12.86
N ARG A 77 13.13 -7.18 -13.88
CA ARG A 77 13.54 -7.49 -15.26
C ARG A 77 13.94 -6.25 -16.07
N GLY A 78 14.04 -5.09 -15.46
CA GLY A 78 14.42 -3.85 -16.11
C GLY A 78 13.35 -3.22 -17.03
N ARG A 79 12.11 -3.69 -16.94
CA ARG A 79 10.99 -3.13 -17.71
C ARG A 79 10.54 -1.79 -17.12
N HIS A 80 10.15 -0.88 -17.99
CA HIS A 80 9.59 0.41 -17.57
C HIS A 80 8.09 0.25 -17.31
N VAL A 81 7.74 0.07 -16.05
CA VAL A 81 6.35 -0.18 -15.60
C VAL A 81 5.86 0.84 -14.58
N GLY A 82 6.38 2.09 -14.64
CA GLY A 82 5.96 3.16 -13.72
C GLY A 82 4.45 3.36 -13.75
N GLY A 83 3.84 3.53 -14.91
CA GLY A 83 2.38 3.68 -15.03
C GLY A 83 1.58 2.51 -14.42
N TYR A 84 2.10 1.29 -14.48
CA TYR A 84 1.50 0.14 -13.82
C TYR A 84 1.57 0.28 -12.29
N HIS A 85 2.73 0.64 -11.74
CA HIS A 85 2.88 0.86 -10.31
C HIS A 85 2.04 2.05 -9.82
N LEU A 86 1.93 3.11 -10.61
CA LEU A 86 1.04 4.23 -10.31
C LEU A 86 -0.41 3.77 -10.20
N PHE A 87 -0.90 2.99 -11.17
CA PHE A 87 -2.25 2.43 -11.14
C PHE A 87 -2.48 1.58 -9.89
N VAL A 88 -1.57 0.66 -9.57
CA VAL A 88 -1.65 -0.20 -8.37
C VAL A 88 -1.63 0.64 -7.10
N ALA A 89 -0.76 1.64 -7.01
CA ALA A 89 -0.64 2.50 -5.84
C ALA A 89 -1.88 3.38 -5.64
N VAL A 90 -2.42 4.01 -6.69
CA VAL A 90 -3.64 4.82 -6.61
C VAL A 90 -4.83 3.96 -6.20
N THR A 91 -4.97 2.78 -6.79
CA THR A 91 -6.04 1.83 -6.40
C THR A 91 -5.90 1.40 -4.94
N GLY A 92 -4.66 1.10 -4.49
CA GLY A 92 -4.37 0.75 -3.10
C GLY A 92 -4.68 1.90 -2.13
N LEU A 93 -4.30 3.14 -2.46
CA LEU A 93 -4.62 4.32 -1.63
C LEU A 93 -6.12 4.58 -1.56
N ALA A 94 -6.83 4.43 -2.68
CA ALA A 94 -8.29 4.58 -2.70
C ALA A 94 -8.97 3.54 -1.80
N LEU A 95 -8.52 2.28 -1.87
CA LEU A 95 -9.04 1.21 -1.02
C LEU A 95 -8.73 1.46 0.46
N LEU A 96 -7.49 1.78 0.80
CA LEU A 96 -7.09 2.12 2.17
C LEU A 96 -7.87 3.33 2.69
N GLY A 97 -8.04 4.36 1.86
CA GLY A 97 -8.78 5.56 2.20
C GLY A 97 -10.25 5.28 2.50
N THR A 98 -10.90 4.49 1.67
CA THR A 98 -12.32 4.17 1.85
C THR A 98 -12.58 3.22 3.01
N VAL A 99 -11.69 2.25 3.24
CA VAL A 99 -11.89 1.24 4.29
C VAL A 99 -11.44 1.74 5.67
N HIS A 100 -10.32 2.49 5.74
CA HIS A 100 -9.72 2.85 7.03
C HIS A 100 -9.86 4.33 7.41
N PHE A 101 -10.22 5.23 6.48
CA PHE A 101 -10.21 6.66 6.77
C PHE A 101 -11.51 7.38 6.39
N ALA A 102 -12.39 6.76 5.61
CA ALA A 102 -13.68 7.35 5.31
C ALA A 102 -14.68 7.12 6.45
N PRO A 103 -15.50 8.12 6.83
CA PRO A 103 -16.58 7.95 7.77
C PRO A 103 -17.70 7.15 7.10
N THR A 104 -17.61 5.84 7.14
CA THR A 104 -18.66 4.94 6.65
C THR A 104 -19.62 4.66 7.79
N GLY A 105 -20.86 5.16 7.66
CA GLY A 105 -21.89 5.02 8.69
C GLY A 105 -22.07 3.56 9.14
N GLY A 106 -21.69 3.26 10.36
CA GLY A 106 -21.82 1.96 11.01
C GLY A 106 -20.62 1.03 10.85
N GLN A 107 -19.60 1.39 10.12
CA GLN A 107 -18.30 0.75 10.16
C GLN A 107 -17.33 1.55 11.03
N GLU A 108 -16.53 0.84 11.73
CA GLU A 108 -15.62 1.24 12.77
C GLU A 108 -14.73 2.42 12.37
N SER A 109 -14.53 3.34 13.29
CA SER A 109 -13.50 4.38 13.18
C SER A 109 -12.13 3.70 13.17
N PRO A 110 -11.38 3.77 12.10
CA PRO A 110 -10.27 2.84 11.86
C PRO A 110 -9.18 2.90 12.92
N ILE A 111 -8.83 4.11 13.34
CA ILE A 111 -7.74 4.32 14.31
C ILE A 111 -8.22 3.97 15.72
N HIS A 112 -9.43 4.36 16.07
CA HIS A 112 -10.00 4.11 17.37
C HIS A 112 -10.20 2.61 17.60
N ASP A 113 -10.75 1.91 16.60
CA ASP A 113 -11.06 0.50 16.73
C ASP A 113 -9.83 -0.40 16.75
N ILE A 114 -8.82 -0.09 15.92
CA ILE A 114 -7.55 -0.81 15.97
C ILE A 114 -6.98 -0.74 17.39
N TYR A 115 -7.06 0.42 18.03
CA TYR A 115 -6.54 0.58 19.39
C TYR A 115 -7.42 -0.08 20.44
N MET A 116 -8.74 -0.02 20.30
CA MET A 116 -9.69 -0.56 21.28
C MET A 116 -9.91 -2.07 21.16
N VAL A 117 -9.73 -2.65 19.98
CA VAL A 117 -9.85 -4.10 19.74
C VAL A 117 -8.75 -4.89 20.42
N TYR A 118 -7.57 -4.31 20.56
CA TYR A 118 -6.49 -4.96 21.29
C TYR A 118 -6.57 -4.64 22.79
N GLU A 119 -6.67 -5.66 23.62
CA GLU A 119 -6.56 -5.51 25.09
C GLU A 119 -5.17 -5.01 25.54
N SER A 120 -4.18 -5.06 24.61
CA SER A 120 -2.82 -4.61 24.83
C SER A 120 -2.53 -3.32 24.06
N PRO A 121 -2.18 -2.20 24.73
CA PRO A 121 -1.77 -0.97 24.06
C PRO A 121 -0.59 -1.15 23.10
N VAL A 122 0.32 -2.08 23.42
CA VAL A 122 1.48 -2.38 22.57
C VAL A 122 1.04 -3.02 21.24
N ALA A 123 0.11 -3.96 21.29
CA ALA A 123 -0.44 -4.59 20.08
C ALA A 123 -1.21 -3.58 19.22
N GLY A 124 -2.02 -2.72 19.85
CA GLY A 124 -2.72 -1.63 19.14
C GLY A 124 -1.77 -0.65 18.47
N MET A 125 -0.71 -0.24 19.16
CA MET A 125 0.33 0.62 18.58
C MET A 125 1.05 -0.06 17.40
N LEU A 126 1.36 -1.36 17.51
CA LEU A 126 1.99 -2.11 16.42
C LEU A 126 1.09 -2.15 15.18
N ALA A 127 -0.20 -2.42 15.37
CA ALA A 127 -1.19 -2.41 14.28
C ALA A 127 -1.28 -1.04 13.58
N LEU A 128 -1.28 0.05 14.37
CA LEU A 128 -1.25 1.42 13.82
C LEU A 128 0.05 1.71 13.06
N MET A 129 1.19 1.25 13.55
CA MET A 129 2.47 1.38 12.86
C MET A 129 2.47 0.61 11.52
N ILE A 130 1.90 -0.58 11.49
CA ILE A 130 1.76 -1.39 10.27
C ILE A 130 0.88 -0.65 9.25
N LEU A 131 -0.29 -0.17 9.64
CA LEU A 131 -1.20 0.59 8.77
C LEU A 131 -0.54 1.87 8.24
N THR A 132 0.15 2.61 9.11
CA THR A 132 0.89 3.82 8.73
C THR A 132 2.02 3.50 7.76
N GLY A 133 2.78 2.45 8.03
CA GLY A 133 3.86 1.97 7.15
C GLY A 133 3.34 1.55 5.78
N LEU A 134 2.21 0.85 5.72
CA LEU A 134 1.53 0.48 4.48
C LEU A 134 1.13 1.73 3.70
N THR A 135 0.36 2.63 4.32
CA THR A 135 -0.14 3.84 3.66
C THR A 135 1.01 4.71 3.13
N THR A 136 2.06 4.89 3.95
CA THR A 136 3.24 5.64 3.55
C THR A 136 3.97 4.99 2.38
N SER A 137 4.18 3.68 2.43
CA SER A 137 4.88 2.94 1.36
C SER A 137 4.12 3.02 0.03
N VAL A 138 2.78 2.91 0.07
CA VAL A 138 1.93 3.03 -1.13
C VAL A 138 1.93 4.46 -1.66
N ALA A 139 1.89 5.49 -0.79
CA ALA A 139 1.99 6.89 -1.19
C ALA A 139 3.35 7.20 -1.84
N LEU A 140 4.45 6.71 -1.27
CA LEU A 140 5.78 6.84 -1.85
C LEU A 140 5.89 6.09 -3.19
N LEU A 141 5.27 4.94 -3.33
CA LEU A 141 5.18 4.22 -4.60
C LEU A 141 4.46 5.06 -5.66
N ALA A 142 3.32 5.68 -5.31
CA ALA A 142 2.57 6.53 -6.22
C ALA A 142 3.37 7.77 -6.68
N THR A 143 4.12 8.39 -5.78
CA THR A 143 4.91 9.60 -6.11
C THR A 143 6.20 9.30 -6.87
N THR A 144 6.66 8.04 -6.83
CA THR A 144 7.90 7.61 -7.49
C THR A 144 7.65 6.99 -8.86
N ALA A 145 6.43 6.52 -9.10
CA ALA A 145 6.01 5.86 -10.32
C ALA A 145 5.77 6.86 -11.46
#